data_f2cf90cb5c0673304989b4be2afc1d60
#
_entry.id   f2cf90cb5c0673304989b4be2afc1d60
#
_cell.length_a   1.000
_cell.length_b   1.000
_cell.length_c   1.000
_cell.angle_alpha   90.00
_cell.angle_beta   90.00
_cell.angle_gamma   90.00
#
_symmetry.space_group_name_H-M   'P 1'
#
loop_
_entity.id
_entity.type
_entity.pdbx_description
1 polymer ?
#
loop_
_entity_poly.entity_id
_entity_poly.type
_entity_poly.pdbx_seq_one_letter_code
_entity_poly.pdbx_strand_id
1 'polypeptide(L)'
;MFNVEIENILLVTGGAGFIGSHFINEIFEKYKNIKIINIDSLYYCSNINNVKENIQKSNRYIFIKLNLRDLECIKKLFIENKITHIIHFAAQSHVDNSFLESLEYTQDNIVGTHNLLECTRIYCKDLKKFIHVSTDEVYGDSMIDISEKHKTENSILCPTNPYASSKAAAELIATSYYHSFKLPIIITRGNNVYGKNQYKEKLIPKFIDLLEKNQKVTIHGDGECLRSFLYITDTIDAFIKILELGNIGEIYNIGCDNNMEYKVIDVAKILINKIKNNNDYDKYISYIEDRPYNDKRYYISNDKLKKLGWIIKVNFESGINMLLDI
;
A
#
# COMPACT_ATOMS: atom_id res chain seq x y z
N MET A 1 10.46 -15.13 12.93
CA MET A 1 9.60 -15.11 14.12
C MET A 1 10.08 -14.01 15.05
N PHE A 2 9.18 -13.25 15.65
CA PHE A 2 9.55 -12.37 16.75
C PHE A 2 10.04 -13.22 17.91
N ASN A 3 11.26 -12.92 18.40
CA ASN A 3 11.83 -13.67 19.52
C ASN A 3 11.03 -13.38 20.78
N VAL A 4 10.62 -14.41 21.51
CA VAL A 4 9.80 -14.29 22.73
C VAL A 4 10.60 -13.68 23.87
N GLU A 5 11.94 -13.79 23.84
CA GLU A 5 12.84 -13.37 24.93
C GLU A 5 13.41 -11.95 24.78
N ILE A 6 13.22 -11.30 23.61
CA ILE A 6 13.77 -9.96 23.34
C ILE A 6 12.60 -9.02 23.03
N GLU A 7 12.60 -7.85 23.63
CA GLU A 7 11.64 -6.79 23.29
C GLU A 7 11.81 -6.42 21.81
N ASN A 8 10.80 -6.79 20.98
CA ASN A 8 10.80 -6.45 19.56
C ASN A 8 10.13 -5.09 19.39
N ILE A 9 10.89 -4.11 18.88
CA ILE A 9 10.37 -2.79 18.55
C ILE A 9 10.17 -2.71 17.04
N LEU A 10 8.92 -2.60 16.63
CA LEU A 10 8.50 -2.43 15.23
C LEU A 10 8.21 -0.95 14.96
N LEU A 11 8.99 -0.35 14.09
CA LEU A 11 8.69 0.96 13.51
C LEU A 11 7.76 0.79 12.30
N VAL A 12 6.61 1.43 12.36
CA VAL A 12 5.67 1.53 11.23
C VAL A 12 5.62 2.99 10.79
N THR A 13 5.93 3.26 9.53
CA THR A 13 5.76 4.58 8.96
C THR A 13 4.48 4.64 8.12
N GLY A 14 3.77 5.75 8.14
CA GLY A 14 2.47 5.86 7.47
C GLY A 14 1.37 5.05 8.16
N GLY A 15 1.52 4.79 9.46
CA GLY A 15 0.62 3.92 10.20
C GLY A 15 -0.71 4.55 10.61
N ALA A 16 -0.93 5.84 10.37
CA ALA A 16 -2.25 6.48 10.46
C ALA A 16 -3.02 6.44 9.12
N GLY A 17 -2.35 6.02 8.03
CA GLY A 17 -2.97 5.81 6.73
C GLY A 17 -3.81 4.52 6.67
N PHE A 18 -4.40 4.27 5.49
CA PHE A 18 -5.30 3.13 5.26
C PHE A 18 -4.63 1.77 5.56
N ILE A 19 -3.59 1.40 4.79
CA ILE A 19 -2.96 0.07 4.93
C ILE A 19 -2.20 -0.04 6.26
N GLY A 20 -1.43 1.01 6.61
CA GLY A 20 -0.62 1.01 7.83
C GLY A 20 -1.42 0.85 9.11
N SER A 21 -2.59 1.47 9.22
CA SER A 21 -3.46 1.33 10.39
C SER A 21 -4.07 -0.06 10.53
N HIS A 22 -4.50 -0.68 9.43
CA HIS A 22 -4.96 -2.07 9.43
C HIS A 22 -3.84 -3.03 9.82
N PHE A 23 -2.62 -2.80 9.32
CA PHE A 23 -1.46 -3.59 9.72
C PHE A 23 -1.16 -3.47 11.22
N ILE A 24 -1.16 -2.24 11.77
CA ILE A 24 -0.97 -2.02 13.21
C ILE A 24 -2.05 -2.74 14.02
N ASN A 25 -3.31 -2.60 13.64
CA ASN A 25 -4.44 -3.23 14.33
C ASN A 25 -4.30 -4.75 14.41
N GLU A 26 -3.88 -5.38 13.31
CA GLU A 26 -3.74 -6.85 13.23
C GLU A 26 -2.48 -7.34 13.95
N ILE A 27 -1.31 -6.72 13.70
CA ILE A 27 -0.04 -7.16 14.27
C ILE A 27 0.00 -7.00 15.80
N PHE A 28 -0.65 -5.96 16.33
CA PHE A 28 -0.73 -5.69 17.76
C PHE A 28 -1.51 -6.79 18.51
N GLU A 29 -2.60 -7.28 17.90
CA GLU A 29 -3.40 -8.36 18.48
C GLU A 29 -2.69 -9.72 18.33
N LYS A 30 -2.04 -9.94 17.20
CA LYS A 30 -1.33 -11.20 16.91
C LYS A 30 -0.13 -11.42 17.83
N TYR A 31 0.63 -10.37 18.15
CA TYR A 31 1.87 -10.48 18.94
C TYR A 31 1.81 -9.66 20.23
N LYS A 32 1.81 -10.35 21.37
CA LYS A 32 1.70 -9.70 22.70
C LYS A 32 3.04 -9.11 23.20
N ASN A 33 4.15 -9.54 22.65
CA ASN A 33 5.52 -9.13 23.02
C ASN A 33 6.15 -8.10 22.07
N ILE A 34 5.34 -7.44 21.23
CA ILE A 34 5.81 -6.40 20.33
C ILE A 34 5.44 -5.01 20.85
N LYS A 35 6.38 -4.08 20.77
CA LYS A 35 6.13 -2.65 20.92
C LYS A 35 6.11 -2.00 19.56
N ILE A 36 5.13 -1.17 19.29
CA ILE A 36 4.94 -0.47 18.01
C ILE A 36 5.22 1.01 18.18
N ILE A 37 6.13 1.53 17.37
CA ILE A 37 6.31 2.97 17.17
C ILE A 37 5.70 3.29 15.80
N ASN A 38 4.64 4.07 15.80
CA ASN A 38 3.96 4.54 14.60
C ASN A 38 4.36 5.99 14.32
N ILE A 39 4.96 6.24 13.17
CA ILE A 39 5.24 7.59 12.71
C ILE A 39 4.41 7.92 11.48
N ASP A 40 3.79 9.10 11.49
CA ASP A 40 2.97 9.61 10.38
C ASP A 40 3.01 11.14 10.38
N SER A 41 3.04 11.75 9.21
CA SER A 41 2.98 13.20 9.09
C SER A 41 1.58 13.77 9.33
N LEU A 42 0.56 12.90 9.39
CA LEU A 42 -0.87 13.23 9.39
C LEU A 42 -1.24 14.11 8.20
N TYR A 43 -0.86 13.64 7.01
CA TYR A 43 -1.26 14.28 5.77
C TYR A 43 -2.77 14.10 5.54
N TYR A 44 -3.33 14.77 4.53
CA TYR A 44 -4.79 14.86 4.31
C TYR A 44 -5.53 13.51 4.28
N CYS A 45 -4.86 12.42 3.88
CA CYS A 45 -5.46 11.08 3.73
C CYS A 45 -5.22 10.16 4.94
N SER A 46 -4.56 10.64 6.00
CA SER A 46 -4.30 9.86 7.20
C SER A 46 -5.15 10.34 8.39
N ASN A 47 -5.50 9.38 9.28
CA ASN A 47 -6.29 9.65 10.47
C ASN A 47 -5.83 8.72 11.61
N ILE A 48 -5.39 9.28 12.72
CA ILE A 48 -4.95 8.50 13.88
C ILE A 48 -6.06 7.57 14.42
N ASN A 49 -7.32 7.95 14.25
CA ASN A 49 -8.47 7.15 14.68
C ASN A 49 -8.69 5.88 13.85
N ASN A 50 -7.95 5.68 12.76
CA ASN A 50 -7.90 4.40 12.04
C ASN A 50 -7.24 3.30 12.87
N VAL A 51 -6.37 3.67 13.83
CA VAL A 51 -5.82 2.76 14.84
C VAL A 51 -6.82 2.65 15.99
N LYS A 52 -7.16 1.41 16.39
CA LYS A 52 -8.15 1.14 17.44
C LYS A 52 -7.80 1.83 18.75
N GLU A 53 -8.79 2.36 19.45
CA GLU A 53 -8.62 3.13 20.69
C GLU A 53 -7.89 2.36 21.80
N ASN A 54 -8.20 1.07 21.95
CA ASN A 54 -7.53 0.20 22.92
C ASN A 54 -6.02 0.04 22.63
N ILE A 55 -5.61 0.10 21.37
CA ILE A 55 -4.20 0.10 20.96
C ILE A 55 -3.56 1.44 21.27
N GLN A 56 -4.22 2.54 20.91
CA GLN A 56 -3.72 3.90 21.18
C GLN A 56 -3.46 4.15 22.67
N LYS A 57 -4.27 3.53 23.57
CA LYS A 57 -4.12 3.64 25.03
C LYS A 57 -3.11 2.66 25.63
N SER A 58 -2.54 1.76 24.85
CA SER A 58 -1.61 0.73 25.33
C SER A 58 -0.19 1.29 25.50
N ASN A 59 0.51 0.84 26.56
CA ASN A 59 1.93 1.12 26.76
C ASN A 59 2.86 0.46 25.71
N ARG A 60 2.32 -0.48 24.91
CA ARG A 60 3.04 -1.11 23.79
C ARG A 60 2.91 -0.32 22.48
N TYR A 61 2.22 0.79 22.46
CA TYR A 61 2.02 1.61 21.27
C TYR A 61 2.44 3.06 21.54
N ILE A 62 3.22 3.63 20.63
CA ILE A 62 3.63 5.04 20.66
C ILE A 62 3.32 5.62 19.29
N PHE A 63 2.59 6.73 19.26
CA PHE A 63 2.40 7.54 18.07
C PHE A 63 3.31 8.77 18.12
N ILE A 64 4.00 9.04 17.03
CA ILE A 64 4.84 10.23 16.85
C ILE A 64 4.45 10.91 15.53
N LYS A 65 3.95 12.15 15.60
CA LYS A 65 3.76 12.95 14.40
C LYS A 65 5.12 13.38 13.88
N LEU A 66 5.53 12.81 12.73
CA LEU A 66 6.84 13.04 12.13
C LEU A 66 6.76 12.97 10.62
N ASN A 67 7.39 13.93 9.92
CA ASN A 67 7.57 13.88 8.48
C ASN A 67 8.97 13.30 8.15
N LEU A 68 9.02 12.32 7.24
CA LEU A 68 10.27 11.67 6.83
C LEU A 68 11.24 12.60 6.06
N ARG A 69 10.82 13.81 5.69
CA ARG A 69 11.74 14.85 5.19
C ARG A 69 12.64 15.43 6.30
N ASP A 70 12.21 15.32 7.56
CA ASP A 70 12.93 15.84 8.72
C ASP A 70 13.98 14.82 9.22
N LEU A 71 15.17 14.91 8.65
CA LEU A 71 16.28 14.01 8.96
C LEU A 71 16.67 14.05 10.44
N GLU A 72 16.67 15.22 11.08
CA GLU A 72 17.10 15.35 12.49
C GLU A 72 16.09 14.72 13.44
N CYS A 73 14.79 14.84 13.16
CA CYS A 73 13.77 14.16 13.94
C CYS A 73 13.84 12.64 13.78
N ILE A 74 14.09 12.12 12.55
CA ILE A 74 14.30 10.68 12.36
C ILE A 74 15.53 10.20 13.11
N LYS A 75 16.65 10.90 13.00
CA LYS A 75 17.88 10.58 13.72
C LYS A 75 17.65 10.47 15.23
N LYS A 76 16.98 11.44 15.82
CA LYS A 76 16.61 11.42 17.24
C LYS A 76 15.79 10.19 17.58
N LEU A 77 14.77 9.86 16.78
CA LEU A 77 13.94 8.67 16.96
C LEU A 77 14.78 7.38 17.04
N PHE A 78 15.75 7.22 16.14
CA PHE A 78 16.60 6.03 16.09
C PHE A 78 17.62 5.97 17.24
N ILE A 79 18.12 7.11 17.71
CA ILE A 79 19.02 7.17 18.87
C ILE A 79 18.29 6.78 20.16
N GLU A 80 17.05 7.21 20.31
CA GLU A 80 16.25 6.98 21.52
C GLU A 80 15.59 5.59 21.58
N ASN A 81 15.52 4.87 20.45
CA ASN A 81 14.77 3.62 20.36
C ASN A 81 15.58 2.50 19.71
N LYS A 82 15.62 1.33 20.33
CA LYS A 82 16.27 0.12 19.78
C LYS A 82 15.35 -0.59 18.78
N ILE A 83 15.15 0.02 17.61
CA ILE A 83 14.29 -0.52 16.58
C ILE A 83 14.88 -1.83 16.03
N THR A 84 14.04 -2.87 15.93
CA THR A 84 14.44 -4.19 15.44
C THR A 84 13.81 -4.55 14.11
N HIS A 85 12.66 -3.97 13.79
CA HIS A 85 11.92 -4.20 12.55
C HIS A 85 11.35 -2.89 12.04
N ILE A 86 11.30 -2.74 10.73
CA ILE A 86 10.72 -1.57 10.07
C ILE A 86 9.77 -2.05 8.97
N ILE A 87 8.58 -1.47 8.91
CA ILE A 87 7.72 -1.55 7.73
C ILE A 87 7.36 -0.15 7.27
N HIS A 88 7.70 0.15 6.03
CA HIS A 88 7.64 1.50 5.48
C HIS A 88 6.47 1.64 4.52
N PHE A 89 5.28 2.04 5.06
CA PHE A 89 4.08 2.35 4.27
C PHE A 89 3.99 3.81 3.84
N ALA A 90 4.68 4.73 4.54
CA ALA A 90 4.56 6.16 4.27
C ALA A 90 4.93 6.49 2.82
N ALA A 91 3.98 7.04 2.08
CA ALA A 91 4.16 7.50 0.71
C ALA A 91 2.99 8.40 0.30
N GLN A 92 3.24 9.35 -0.60
CA GLN A 92 2.20 9.94 -1.46
C GLN A 92 1.79 8.88 -2.48
N SER A 93 0.49 8.59 -2.63
CA SER A 93 0.00 7.45 -3.41
C SER A 93 -1.14 7.76 -4.38
N HIS A 94 -1.51 9.02 -4.59
CA HIS A 94 -2.58 9.41 -5.50
C HIS A 94 -2.00 9.81 -6.85
N VAL A 95 -2.31 9.04 -7.90
CA VAL A 95 -1.73 9.25 -9.24
C VAL A 95 -2.11 10.61 -9.80
N ASP A 96 -3.38 11.05 -9.70
CA ASP A 96 -3.81 12.33 -10.25
C ASP A 96 -3.07 13.52 -9.62
N ASN A 97 -2.90 13.51 -8.29
CA ASN A 97 -2.13 14.53 -7.59
C ASN A 97 -0.66 14.54 -8.02
N SER A 98 -0.10 13.37 -8.39
CA SER A 98 1.30 13.30 -8.82
C SER A 98 1.59 14.05 -10.11
N PHE A 99 0.60 14.22 -10.99
CA PHE A 99 0.74 15.04 -12.19
C PHE A 99 0.78 16.54 -11.86
N LEU A 100 0.12 16.96 -10.78
CA LEU A 100 0.04 18.35 -10.36
C LEU A 100 1.18 18.75 -9.41
N GLU A 101 1.62 17.81 -8.55
CA GLU A 101 2.55 18.06 -7.44
C GLU A 101 3.76 17.10 -7.50
N SER A 102 4.31 16.84 -8.68
CA SER A 102 5.34 15.81 -8.88
C SER A 102 6.58 15.98 -7.98
N LEU A 103 6.99 17.21 -7.69
CA LEU A 103 8.14 17.49 -6.82
C LEU A 103 7.86 17.09 -5.36
N GLU A 104 6.62 17.23 -4.88
CA GLU A 104 6.21 16.78 -3.55
C GLU A 104 6.35 15.25 -3.44
N TYR A 105 5.99 14.51 -4.50
CA TYR A 105 6.19 13.04 -4.57
C TYR A 105 7.68 12.66 -4.52
N THR A 106 8.54 13.44 -5.15
CA THR A 106 10.00 13.24 -5.05
C THR A 106 10.46 13.44 -3.60
N GLN A 107 10.04 14.52 -2.96
CA GLN A 107 10.43 14.82 -1.58
C GLN A 107 9.91 13.77 -0.58
N ASP A 108 8.64 13.39 -0.68
CA ASP A 108 8.06 12.43 0.26
C ASP A 108 8.52 11.00 0.00
N ASN A 109 8.41 10.53 -1.25
CA ASN A 109 8.63 9.13 -1.57
C ASN A 109 10.12 8.78 -1.74
N ILE A 110 10.93 9.67 -2.29
CA ILE A 110 12.35 9.40 -2.54
C ILE A 110 13.20 9.91 -1.37
N VAL A 111 13.17 11.21 -1.10
CA VAL A 111 14.02 11.80 -0.05
C VAL A 111 13.61 11.28 1.33
N GLY A 112 12.31 11.19 1.63
CA GLY A 112 11.82 10.61 2.87
C GLY A 112 12.26 9.16 3.08
N THR A 113 12.18 8.32 2.05
CA THR A 113 12.69 6.95 2.10
C THR A 113 14.20 6.91 2.29
N HIS A 114 14.95 7.76 1.59
CA HIS A 114 16.40 7.81 1.71
C HIS A 114 16.84 8.24 3.13
N ASN A 115 16.20 9.26 3.70
CA ASN A 115 16.44 9.67 5.08
C ASN A 115 16.22 8.53 6.08
N LEU A 116 15.11 7.78 5.91
CA LEU A 116 14.82 6.63 6.76
C LEU A 116 15.88 5.53 6.63
N LEU A 117 16.29 5.20 5.41
CA LEU A 117 17.33 4.20 5.13
C LEU A 117 18.68 4.61 5.71
N GLU A 118 19.08 5.88 5.56
CA GLU A 118 20.35 6.38 6.07
C GLU A 118 20.39 6.37 7.60
N CYS A 119 19.34 6.82 8.27
CA CYS A 119 19.23 6.72 9.73
C CYS A 119 19.23 5.26 10.20
N THR A 120 18.56 4.37 9.47
CA THR A 120 18.58 2.93 9.75
C THR A 120 20.00 2.39 9.67
N ARG A 121 20.75 2.71 8.62
CA ARG A 121 22.13 2.26 8.42
C ARG A 121 23.06 2.69 9.55
N ILE A 122 22.93 3.95 9.97
CA ILE A 122 23.86 4.55 10.95
C ILE A 122 23.51 4.13 12.37
N TYR A 123 22.24 4.15 12.75
CA TYR A 123 21.81 4.07 14.14
C TYR A 123 21.15 2.74 14.54
N CYS A 124 20.68 1.91 13.56
CA CYS A 124 19.96 0.68 13.88
C CYS A 124 20.83 -0.55 13.64
N LYS A 125 21.66 -0.90 14.63
CA LYS A 125 22.63 -2.02 14.53
C LYS A 125 21.99 -3.40 14.66
N ASP A 126 20.85 -3.50 15.35
CA ASP A 126 20.14 -4.75 15.64
C ASP A 126 18.94 -5.00 14.70
N LEU A 127 18.90 -4.30 13.57
CA LEU A 127 17.81 -4.44 12.60
C LEU A 127 17.75 -5.87 12.06
N LYS A 128 16.57 -6.48 12.15
CA LYS A 128 16.31 -7.84 11.67
C LYS A 128 15.63 -7.86 10.30
N LYS A 129 14.71 -6.93 10.07
CA LYS A 129 14.00 -6.77 8.77
C LYS A 129 13.59 -5.33 8.54
N PHE A 130 13.71 -4.91 7.28
CA PHE A 130 13.14 -3.67 6.74
C PHE A 130 12.28 -4.03 5.55
N ILE A 131 10.96 -3.83 5.64
CA ILE A 131 10.04 -4.02 4.51
C ILE A 131 9.77 -2.68 3.87
N HIS A 132 10.21 -2.50 2.62
CA HIS A 132 9.87 -1.35 1.78
C HIS A 132 8.63 -1.67 0.96
N VAL A 133 7.55 -0.92 1.19
CA VAL A 133 6.28 -1.10 0.47
C VAL A 133 6.29 -0.27 -0.80
N SER A 134 6.33 -0.94 -1.94
CA SER A 134 6.24 -0.39 -3.30
C SER A 134 4.87 -0.72 -3.92
N THR A 135 4.74 -0.58 -5.23
CA THR A 135 3.52 -0.75 -6.00
C THR A 135 3.79 -1.54 -7.28
N ASP A 136 2.80 -2.20 -7.83
CA ASP A 136 2.85 -2.84 -9.15
C ASP A 136 3.03 -1.84 -10.29
N GLU A 137 2.64 -0.59 -10.10
CA GLU A 137 2.79 0.48 -11.09
C GLU A 137 4.26 0.72 -11.50
N VAL A 138 5.23 0.29 -10.68
CA VAL A 138 6.66 0.39 -11.04
C VAL A 138 7.04 -0.45 -12.26
N TYR A 139 6.23 -1.47 -12.60
CA TYR A 139 6.43 -2.28 -13.81
C TYR A 139 5.95 -1.59 -15.09
N GLY A 140 5.15 -0.53 -14.96
CA GLY A 140 4.51 0.14 -16.08
C GLY A 140 3.33 -0.64 -16.65
N ASP A 141 2.87 -0.20 -17.81
CA ASP A 141 1.68 -0.72 -18.48
C ASP A 141 1.86 -2.16 -18.97
N SER A 142 0.78 -2.92 -18.97
CA SER A 142 0.67 -4.24 -19.59
C SER A 142 -0.43 -4.22 -20.66
N MET A 143 -0.24 -4.98 -21.72
CA MET A 143 -1.25 -5.07 -22.79
C MET A 143 -2.48 -5.83 -22.30
N ILE A 144 -3.65 -5.49 -22.88
CA ILE A 144 -4.91 -6.24 -22.68
C ILE A 144 -4.95 -7.41 -23.69
N ASP A 145 -3.86 -8.12 -23.86
CA ASP A 145 -3.76 -9.26 -24.77
C ASP A 145 -3.60 -10.54 -23.94
N ILE A 146 -4.25 -11.62 -24.40
CA ILE A 146 -4.14 -12.97 -23.79
C ILE A 146 -2.69 -13.48 -23.82
N SER A 147 -1.87 -13.02 -24.78
CA SER A 147 -0.45 -13.38 -24.89
C SER A 147 0.43 -12.68 -23.85
N GLU A 148 -0.04 -11.60 -23.21
CA GLU A 148 0.73 -10.89 -22.20
C GLU A 148 0.95 -11.77 -20.97
N LYS A 149 2.21 -11.93 -20.60
CA LYS A 149 2.58 -12.67 -19.39
C LYS A 149 2.54 -11.77 -18.16
N HIS A 150 2.22 -12.34 -17.01
CA HIS A 150 2.36 -11.66 -15.73
C HIS A 150 3.75 -11.10 -15.55
N LYS A 151 3.84 -9.84 -15.06
CA LYS A 151 5.08 -9.30 -14.55
C LYS A 151 5.47 -10.06 -13.28
N THR A 152 6.68 -10.54 -13.24
CA THR A 152 7.26 -11.21 -12.07
C THR A 152 8.19 -10.25 -11.33
N GLU A 153 8.68 -10.65 -10.18
CA GLU A 153 9.59 -9.84 -9.38
C GLU A 153 10.91 -9.50 -10.10
N ASN A 154 11.26 -10.29 -11.12
CA ASN A 154 12.44 -10.07 -11.97
C ASN A 154 12.16 -9.20 -13.21
N SER A 155 10.92 -8.77 -13.43
CA SER A 155 10.58 -7.92 -14.56
C SER A 155 11.19 -6.52 -14.40
N ILE A 156 11.54 -5.91 -15.54
CA ILE A 156 12.15 -4.57 -15.61
C ILE A 156 11.16 -3.54 -15.08
N LEU A 157 11.65 -2.54 -14.36
CA LEU A 157 10.86 -1.38 -13.94
C LEU A 157 10.74 -0.40 -15.12
N CYS A 158 9.51 -0.03 -15.43
CA CYS A 158 9.19 0.90 -16.55
C CYS A 158 8.02 1.82 -16.17
N PRO A 159 8.14 2.60 -15.07
CA PRO A 159 7.05 3.43 -14.57
C PRO A 159 6.62 4.50 -15.57
N THR A 160 5.33 4.78 -15.65
CA THR A 160 4.70 5.62 -16.68
C THR A 160 4.16 6.95 -16.15
N ASN A 161 4.11 7.13 -14.83
CA ASN A 161 3.60 8.34 -14.19
C ASN A 161 4.53 8.79 -13.05
N PRO A 162 4.41 10.07 -12.57
CA PRO A 162 5.31 10.60 -11.53
C PRO A 162 5.25 9.83 -10.20
N TYR A 163 4.07 9.35 -9.79
CA TYR A 163 3.93 8.50 -8.60
C TYR A 163 4.73 7.20 -8.74
N ALA A 164 4.46 6.44 -9.79
CA ALA A 164 5.14 5.17 -10.05
C ALA A 164 6.66 5.37 -10.17
N SER A 165 7.10 6.45 -10.83
CA SER A 165 8.53 6.80 -10.97
C SER A 165 9.16 7.11 -9.61
N SER A 166 8.47 7.83 -8.73
CA SER A 166 8.96 8.11 -7.37
C SER A 166 9.10 6.84 -6.52
N LYS A 167 8.17 5.90 -6.66
CA LYS A 167 8.22 4.60 -5.98
C LYS A 167 9.34 3.71 -6.52
N ALA A 168 9.53 3.67 -7.85
CA ALA A 168 10.63 2.95 -8.47
C ALA A 168 12.01 3.50 -8.04
N ALA A 169 12.16 4.82 -7.99
CA ALA A 169 13.39 5.46 -7.52
C ALA A 169 13.69 5.14 -6.05
N ALA A 170 12.68 5.21 -5.17
CA ALA A 170 12.81 4.83 -3.77
C ALA A 170 13.20 3.36 -3.59
N GLU A 171 12.63 2.46 -4.40
CA GLU A 171 12.95 1.04 -4.43
C GLU A 171 14.40 0.78 -4.87
N LEU A 172 14.89 1.50 -5.89
CA LEU A 172 16.29 1.40 -6.34
C LEU A 172 17.28 1.87 -5.26
N ILE A 173 16.95 2.93 -4.52
CA ILE A 173 17.73 3.35 -3.36
C ILE A 173 17.72 2.25 -2.29
N ALA A 174 16.57 1.70 -1.92
CA ALA A 174 16.48 0.61 -0.96
C ALA A 174 17.32 -0.60 -1.37
N THR A 175 17.25 -0.99 -2.65
CA THR A 175 18.06 -2.07 -3.23
C THR A 175 19.56 -1.79 -3.10
N SER A 176 20.00 -0.54 -3.34
CA SER A 176 21.40 -0.17 -3.19
C SER A 176 21.89 -0.29 -1.74
N TYR A 177 21.02 0.02 -0.75
CA TYR A 177 21.34 -0.15 0.67
C TYR A 177 21.46 -1.62 1.09
N TYR A 178 20.65 -2.50 0.51
CA TYR A 178 20.84 -3.94 0.68
C TYR A 178 22.19 -4.42 0.14
N HIS A 179 22.53 -4.07 -1.10
CA HIS A 179 23.76 -4.54 -1.73
C HIS A 179 25.01 -3.94 -1.09
N SER A 180 25.03 -2.62 -0.86
CA SER A 180 26.22 -1.90 -0.40
C SER A 180 26.44 -1.98 1.10
N PHE A 181 25.35 -1.88 1.89
CA PHE A 181 25.47 -1.80 3.35
C PHE A 181 24.91 -3.02 4.10
N LYS A 182 24.41 -4.03 3.34
CA LYS A 182 23.86 -5.27 3.90
C LYS A 182 22.67 -5.05 4.84
N LEU A 183 21.91 -3.97 4.63
CA LEU A 183 20.65 -3.81 5.36
C LEU A 183 19.68 -4.95 5.01
N PRO A 184 18.97 -5.52 5.99
CA PRO A 184 18.08 -6.67 5.79
C PRO A 184 16.74 -6.25 5.14
N ILE A 185 16.80 -5.80 3.89
CA ILE A 185 15.67 -5.23 3.15
C ILE A 185 14.89 -6.31 2.40
N ILE A 186 13.58 -6.19 2.44
CA ILE A 186 12.61 -6.89 1.59
C ILE A 186 11.77 -5.82 0.91
N ILE A 187 11.43 -6.03 -0.36
CA ILE A 187 10.59 -5.12 -1.13
C ILE A 187 9.28 -5.81 -1.44
N THR A 188 8.17 -5.06 -1.41
CA THR A 188 6.86 -5.57 -1.84
C THR A 188 6.29 -4.69 -2.95
N ARG A 189 5.63 -5.30 -3.95
CA ARG A 189 4.94 -4.60 -5.03
C ARG A 189 3.50 -5.08 -5.05
N GLY A 190 2.56 -4.19 -4.74
CA GLY A 190 1.16 -4.54 -4.52
C GLY A 190 0.21 -4.02 -5.59
N ASN A 191 -0.83 -4.81 -5.95
CA ASN A 191 -2.00 -4.35 -6.69
C ASN A 191 -2.83 -3.35 -5.87
N ASN A 192 -3.91 -2.83 -6.48
CA ASN A 192 -4.81 -1.94 -5.77
C ASN A 192 -5.46 -2.63 -4.57
N VAL A 193 -5.42 -1.98 -3.44
CA VAL A 193 -6.06 -2.43 -2.20
C VAL A 193 -7.34 -1.66 -1.97
N TYR A 194 -8.39 -2.33 -1.49
CA TYR A 194 -9.63 -1.67 -1.09
C TYR A 194 -10.14 -2.20 0.25
N GLY A 195 -10.95 -1.38 0.93
CA GLY A 195 -11.51 -1.76 2.23
C GLY A 195 -11.89 -0.56 3.09
N LYS A 196 -12.30 -0.84 4.33
CA LYS A 196 -12.70 0.18 5.31
C LYS A 196 -11.55 1.13 5.62
N ASN A 197 -11.85 2.40 5.83
CA ASN A 197 -10.88 3.49 6.09
C ASN A 197 -10.01 3.89 4.87
N GLN A 198 -10.28 3.36 3.67
CA GLN A 198 -9.64 3.86 2.47
C GLN A 198 -10.13 5.28 2.16
N TYR A 199 -9.20 6.18 1.82
CA TYR A 199 -9.55 7.59 1.56
C TYR A 199 -10.41 7.75 0.31
N LYS A 200 -11.36 8.69 0.36
CA LYS A 200 -12.43 8.89 -0.64
C LYS A 200 -11.97 9.31 -2.04
N GLU A 201 -10.69 9.63 -2.24
CA GLU A 201 -10.14 9.91 -3.58
C GLU A 201 -9.93 8.64 -4.43
N LYS A 202 -9.82 7.46 -3.78
CA LYS A 202 -9.60 6.18 -4.47
C LYS A 202 -10.91 5.67 -5.10
N LEU A 203 -10.80 4.91 -6.18
CA LEU A 203 -11.89 4.54 -7.07
C LEU A 203 -13.14 4.03 -6.32
N ILE A 204 -13.00 2.96 -5.54
CA ILE A 204 -14.14 2.30 -4.88
C ILE A 204 -14.78 3.22 -3.84
N PRO A 205 -14.07 3.79 -2.84
CA PRO A 205 -14.70 4.67 -1.87
C PRO A 205 -15.23 5.97 -2.50
N LYS A 206 -14.61 6.49 -3.58
CA LYS A 206 -15.12 7.64 -4.33
C LYS A 206 -16.47 7.32 -4.97
N PHE A 207 -16.59 6.17 -5.62
CA PHE A 207 -17.85 5.78 -6.26
C PHE A 207 -18.96 5.55 -5.24
N ILE A 208 -18.65 4.91 -4.10
CA ILE A 208 -19.60 4.72 -3.00
C ILE A 208 -20.08 6.09 -2.49
N ASP A 209 -19.17 7.01 -2.14
CA ASP A 209 -19.52 8.33 -1.61
C ASP A 209 -20.39 9.14 -2.59
N LEU A 210 -20.08 9.10 -3.90
CA LEU A 210 -20.88 9.76 -4.93
C LEU A 210 -22.29 9.14 -5.04
N LEU A 211 -22.37 7.81 -5.07
CA LEU A 211 -23.66 7.13 -5.17
C LEU A 211 -24.52 7.37 -3.93
N GLU A 212 -23.98 7.31 -2.73
CA GLU A 212 -24.71 7.61 -1.48
C GLU A 212 -25.30 9.04 -1.49
N LYS A 213 -24.58 10.00 -2.07
CA LYS A 213 -25.02 11.38 -2.25
C LYS A 213 -25.95 11.60 -3.44
N ASN A 214 -26.38 10.53 -4.15
CA ASN A 214 -27.16 10.59 -5.40
C ASN A 214 -26.45 11.39 -6.52
N GLN A 215 -25.13 11.39 -6.53
CA GLN A 215 -24.30 11.97 -7.57
C GLN A 215 -23.86 10.91 -8.58
N LYS A 216 -23.54 11.33 -9.81
CA LYS A 216 -22.98 10.42 -10.81
C LYS A 216 -21.52 10.08 -10.49
N VAL A 217 -21.16 8.80 -10.66
CA VAL A 217 -19.76 8.38 -10.63
C VAL A 217 -19.04 8.88 -11.87
N THR A 218 -17.80 9.36 -11.69
CA THR A 218 -16.99 9.93 -12.77
C THR A 218 -16.01 8.88 -13.28
N ILE A 219 -16.07 8.57 -14.56
CA ILE A 219 -15.20 7.61 -15.23
C ILE A 219 -14.27 8.36 -16.18
N HIS A 220 -12.96 8.18 -16.02
CA HIS A 220 -11.94 8.71 -16.91
C HIS A 220 -11.93 7.93 -18.23
N GLY A 221 -11.90 8.64 -19.36
CA GLY A 221 -11.93 8.04 -20.70
C GLY A 221 -13.16 7.17 -20.91
N ASP A 222 -12.97 5.94 -21.41
CA ASP A 222 -14.02 4.96 -21.68
C ASP A 222 -14.29 3.98 -20.53
N GLY A 223 -13.45 3.98 -19.50
CA GLY A 223 -13.54 3.06 -18.36
C GLY A 223 -13.09 1.63 -18.64
N GLU A 224 -12.46 1.36 -19.77
CA GLU A 224 -12.01 0.03 -20.20
C GLU A 224 -10.70 -0.43 -19.52
N CYS A 225 -10.00 0.46 -18.80
CA CYS A 225 -8.80 0.10 -18.06
C CYS A 225 -9.07 -0.99 -17.04
N LEU A 226 -8.22 -2.03 -17.02
CA LEU A 226 -8.30 -3.15 -16.09
C LEU A 226 -7.53 -2.85 -14.80
N ARG A 227 -8.14 -3.17 -13.67
CA ARG A 227 -7.52 -3.07 -12.35
C ARG A 227 -7.80 -4.31 -11.54
N SER A 228 -6.78 -4.77 -10.85
CA SER A 228 -6.87 -5.85 -9.87
C SER A 228 -7.11 -5.26 -8.49
N PHE A 229 -8.05 -5.82 -7.74
CA PHE A 229 -8.44 -5.30 -6.42
C PHE A 229 -8.30 -6.39 -5.36
N LEU A 230 -7.41 -6.16 -4.40
CA LEU A 230 -7.21 -7.03 -3.25
C LEU A 230 -7.86 -6.44 -1.99
N TYR A 231 -8.63 -7.25 -1.27
CA TYR A 231 -9.25 -6.77 -0.05
C TYR A 231 -8.21 -6.57 1.07
N ILE A 232 -8.42 -5.55 1.89
CA ILE A 232 -7.45 -5.11 2.89
C ILE A 232 -6.97 -6.23 3.82
N THR A 233 -7.84 -7.15 4.24
CA THR A 233 -7.45 -8.24 5.16
C THR A 233 -6.46 -9.21 4.51
N ASP A 234 -6.62 -9.53 3.23
CA ASP A 234 -5.69 -10.40 2.51
C ASP A 234 -4.35 -9.71 2.26
N THR A 235 -4.38 -8.39 2.02
CA THR A 235 -3.17 -7.57 1.92
C THR A 235 -2.40 -7.55 3.24
N ILE A 236 -3.08 -7.40 4.37
CA ILE A 236 -2.43 -7.42 5.68
C ILE A 236 -1.85 -8.79 6.00
N ASP A 237 -2.58 -9.87 5.68
CA ASP A 237 -2.06 -11.24 5.82
C ASP A 237 -0.78 -11.45 4.99
N ALA A 238 -0.72 -10.89 3.77
CA ALA A 238 0.48 -10.89 2.93
C ALA A 238 1.68 -10.21 3.63
N PHE A 239 1.49 -8.99 4.15
CA PHE A 239 2.56 -8.28 4.87
C PHE A 239 3.04 -9.04 6.11
N ILE A 240 2.12 -9.64 6.87
CA ILE A 240 2.47 -10.45 8.04
C ILE A 240 3.25 -11.69 7.61
N LYS A 241 2.82 -12.40 6.57
CA LYS A 241 3.56 -13.55 6.01
C LYS A 241 4.96 -13.17 5.55
N ILE A 242 5.12 -12.05 4.86
CA ILE A 242 6.42 -11.54 4.41
C ILE A 242 7.29 -11.15 5.62
N LEU A 243 6.71 -10.50 6.63
CA LEU A 243 7.43 -10.17 7.86
C LEU A 243 7.94 -11.41 8.59
N GLU A 244 7.14 -12.47 8.64
CA GLU A 244 7.48 -13.76 9.29
C GLU A 244 8.47 -14.59 8.46
N LEU A 245 8.15 -14.82 7.20
CA LEU A 245 8.75 -15.86 6.36
C LEU A 245 9.55 -15.32 5.17
N GLY A 246 9.39 -14.04 4.82
CA GLY A 246 10.07 -13.45 3.69
C GLY A 246 11.59 -13.46 3.85
N ASN A 247 12.30 -13.80 2.77
CA ASN A 247 13.75 -13.81 2.71
C ASN A 247 14.30 -12.41 2.47
N ILE A 248 15.37 -12.07 3.20
CA ILE A 248 16.08 -10.80 3.04
C ILE A 248 16.68 -10.71 1.64
N GLY A 249 16.60 -9.54 1.02
CA GLY A 249 17.06 -9.27 -0.35
C GLY A 249 16.06 -9.63 -1.43
N GLU A 250 14.92 -10.24 -1.07
CA GLU A 250 13.91 -10.65 -2.03
C GLU A 250 12.82 -9.59 -2.24
N ILE A 251 12.21 -9.66 -3.42
CA ILE A 251 11.02 -8.89 -3.78
C ILE A 251 9.83 -9.83 -3.76
N TYR A 252 8.67 -9.38 -3.30
CA TYR A 252 7.42 -10.12 -3.30
C TYR A 252 6.29 -9.31 -3.92
N ASN A 253 5.68 -9.83 -4.99
CA ASN A 253 4.45 -9.28 -5.53
C ASN A 253 3.25 -9.68 -4.64
N ILE A 254 2.45 -8.70 -4.27
CA ILE A 254 1.17 -8.89 -3.57
C ILE A 254 0.06 -8.67 -4.61
N GLY A 255 -0.13 -9.68 -5.46
CA GLY A 255 -1.03 -9.61 -6.62
C GLY A 255 -2.31 -10.41 -6.40
N CYS A 256 -3.31 -10.09 -7.22
CA CYS A 256 -4.57 -10.82 -7.31
C CYS A 256 -4.43 -12.09 -8.17
N ASP A 257 -5.42 -12.97 -8.10
CA ASP A 257 -5.56 -14.08 -9.04
C ASP A 257 -6.17 -13.59 -10.36
N ASN A 258 -6.00 -14.36 -11.44
CA ASN A 258 -6.38 -13.96 -12.81
C ASN A 258 -7.85 -13.56 -12.98
N ASN A 259 -8.73 -14.11 -12.15
CA ASN A 259 -10.18 -13.83 -12.18
C ASN A 259 -10.60 -12.63 -11.31
N MET A 260 -9.65 -11.86 -10.82
CA MET A 260 -9.90 -10.69 -9.96
C MET A 260 -9.51 -9.36 -10.62
N GLU A 261 -9.47 -9.33 -11.94
CA GLU A 261 -9.33 -8.11 -12.74
C GLU A 261 -10.70 -7.61 -13.19
N TYR A 262 -10.93 -6.31 -13.02
CA TYR A 262 -12.19 -5.65 -13.35
C TYR A 262 -11.91 -4.40 -14.17
N LYS A 263 -12.72 -4.15 -15.21
CA LYS A 263 -12.77 -2.85 -15.87
C LYS A 263 -13.33 -1.82 -14.90
N VAL A 264 -12.85 -0.59 -14.99
CA VAL A 264 -13.36 0.51 -14.14
C VAL A 264 -14.89 0.67 -14.31
N ILE A 265 -15.40 0.54 -15.55
CA ILE A 265 -16.84 0.59 -15.86
C ILE A 265 -17.61 -0.54 -15.15
N ASP A 266 -17.04 -1.75 -15.07
CA ASP A 266 -17.71 -2.89 -14.42
C ASP A 266 -17.77 -2.71 -12.91
N VAL A 267 -16.71 -2.16 -12.28
CA VAL A 267 -16.74 -1.78 -10.86
C VAL A 267 -17.86 -0.76 -10.60
N ALA A 268 -18.02 0.25 -11.48
CA ALA A 268 -19.10 1.23 -11.36
C ALA A 268 -20.48 0.56 -11.41
N LYS A 269 -20.71 -0.33 -12.39
CA LYS A 269 -21.97 -1.08 -12.54
C LYS A 269 -22.29 -1.95 -11.33
N ILE A 270 -21.29 -2.67 -10.80
CA ILE A 270 -21.45 -3.48 -9.58
C ILE A 270 -21.89 -2.61 -8.40
N LEU A 271 -21.25 -1.47 -8.17
CA LEU A 271 -21.59 -0.56 -7.07
C LEU A 271 -22.95 0.10 -7.26
N ILE A 272 -23.32 0.50 -8.48
CA ILE A 272 -24.64 1.04 -8.80
C ILE A 272 -25.72 0.00 -8.48
N ASN A 273 -25.55 -1.24 -8.91
CA ASN A 273 -26.52 -2.30 -8.64
C ASN A 273 -26.69 -2.53 -7.14
N LYS A 274 -25.59 -2.59 -6.39
CA LYS A 274 -25.64 -2.85 -4.94
C LYS A 274 -26.22 -1.69 -4.12
N ILE A 275 -25.90 -0.44 -4.48
CA ILE A 275 -26.29 0.74 -3.70
C ILE A 275 -27.64 1.30 -4.15
N LYS A 276 -27.93 1.27 -5.47
CA LYS A 276 -29.15 1.87 -6.05
C LYS A 276 -30.21 0.85 -6.44
N ASN A 277 -29.87 -0.44 -6.43
CA ASN A 277 -30.74 -1.52 -6.92
C ASN A 277 -31.33 -1.19 -8.30
N ASN A 278 -30.48 -0.70 -9.22
CA ASN A 278 -30.90 -0.16 -10.51
C ASN A 278 -29.88 -0.53 -11.61
N ASN A 279 -30.42 -0.88 -12.80
CA ASN A 279 -29.64 -1.25 -13.98
C ASN A 279 -29.59 -0.15 -15.06
N ASP A 280 -30.17 1.01 -14.82
CA ASP A 280 -30.06 2.19 -15.68
C ASP A 280 -28.77 2.94 -15.37
N TYR A 281 -27.67 2.43 -15.91
CA TYR A 281 -26.32 2.93 -15.61
C TYR A 281 -26.09 4.36 -16.12
N ASP A 282 -26.72 4.77 -17.22
CA ASP A 282 -26.57 6.12 -17.81
C ASP A 282 -27.04 7.21 -16.86
N LYS A 283 -27.99 6.89 -15.99
CA LYS A 283 -28.44 7.79 -14.94
C LYS A 283 -27.36 8.09 -13.90
N TYR A 284 -26.46 7.15 -13.65
CA TYR A 284 -25.50 7.20 -12.55
C TYR A 284 -24.04 7.35 -13.00
N ILE A 285 -23.74 7.29 -14.29
CA ILE A 285 -22.38 7.41 -14.82
C ILE A 285 -22.22 8.75 -15.56
N SER A 286 -21.06 9.34 -15.42
CA SER A 286 -20.60 10.50 -16.19
C SER A 286 -19.15 10.25 -16.63
N TYR A 287 -18.89 10.40 -17.92
CA TYR A 287 -17.55 10.31 -18.47
C TYR A 287 -16.85 11.66 -18.41
N ILE A 288 -15.57 11.66 -18.04
CA ILE A 288 -14.72 12.84 -17.97
C ILE A 288 -13.46 12.61 -18.81
N GLU A 289 -12.74 13.71 -19.11
CA GLU A 289 -11.46 13.64 -19.81
C GLU A 289 -10.49 12.68 -19.12
N ASP A 290 -9.75 11.92 -19.92
CA ASP A 290 -8.79 10.96 -19.40
C ASP A 290 -7.54 11.66 -18.81
N ARG A 291 -6.79 10.94 -18.02
CA ARG A 291 -5.51 11.37 -17.46
C ARG A 291 -4.49 11.63 -18.58
N PRO A 292 -3.45 12.44 -18.34
CA PRO A 292 -2.35 12.59 -19.30
C PRO A 292 -1.74 11.25 -19.72
N TYR A 293 -1.72 10.30 -18.80
CA TYR A 293 -1.42 8.90 -19.07
C TYR A 293 -2.22 8.01 -18.12
N ASN A 294 -2.90 7.01 -18.65
CA ASN A 294 -3.73 6.07 -17.91
C ASN A 294 -3.36 4.65 -18.33
N ASP A 295 -2.56 3.97 -17.52
CA ASP A 295 -2.15 2.59 -17.81
C ASP A 295 -3.37 1.70 -18.03
N LYS A 296 -3.30 0.85 -19.04
CA LYS A 296 -4.42 -0.03 -19.42
C LYS A 296 -4.60 -1.17 -18.43
N ARG A 297 -3.50 -1.72 -17.92
CA ARG A 297 -3.52 -2.91 -17.06
C ARG A 297 -2.26 -3.01 -16.20
N TYR A 298 -2.42 -3.51 -14.96
CA TYR A 298 -1.31 -3.95 -14.11
C TYR A 298 -1.45 -5.44 -13.82
N TYR A 299 -0.63 -6.25 -14.48
CA TYR A 299 -0.75 -7.70 -14.50
C TYR A 299 0.48 -8.36 -13.87
N ILE A 300 0.41 -8.68 -12.57
CA ILE A 300 1.52 -9.20 -11.79
C ILE A 300 1.23 -10.62 -11.27
N SER A 301 2.28 -11.50 -11.20
CA SER A 301 2.19 -12.82 -10.58
C SER A 301 2.32 -12.72 -9.07
N ASN A 302 1.53 -13.52 -8.35
CA ASN A 302 1.61 -13.71 -6.89
C ASN A 302 2.21 -15.08 -6.50
N ASP A 303 2.77 -15.83 -7.45
CA ASP A 303 3.24 -17.21 -7.25
C ASP A 303 4.31 -17.33 -6.17
N LYS A 304 5.21 -16.33 -6.08
CA LYS A 304 6.28 -16.31 -5.09
C LYS A 304 5.74 -16.16 -3.68
N LEU A 305 4.76 -15.28 -3.49
CA LEU A 305 4.10 -15.09 -2.21
C LEU A 305 3.26 -16.31 -1.80
N LYS A 306 2.58 -16.96 -2.75
CA LYS A 306 1.87 -18.22 -2.50
C LYS A 306 2.77 -19.32 -1.97
N LYS A 307 4.04 -19.38 -2.37
CA LYS A 307 5.02 -20.35 -1.83
C LYS A 307 5.32 -20.14 -0.34
N LEU A 308 5.04 -18.95 0.21
CA LEU A 308 5.08 -18.70 1.65
C LEU A 308 3.79 -19.14 2.39
N GLY A 309 2.85 -19.78 1.67
CA GLY A 309 1.57 -20.21 2.23
C GLY A 309 0.52 -19.10 2.35
N TRP A 310 0.68 -18.00 1.61
CA TRP A 310 -0.36 -16.98 1.50
C TRP A 310 -1.42 -17.39 0.48
N ILE A 311 -2.68 -17.10 0.78
CA ILE A 311 -3.83 -17.33 -0.10
C ILE A 311 -4.80 -16.16 -0.02
N ILE A 312 -5.48 -15.87 -1.10
CA ILE A 312 -6.59 -14.90 -1.15
C ILE A 312 -7.83 -15.58 -0.55
N LYS A 313 -8.46 -14.95 0.41
CA LYS A 313 -9.65 -15.46 1.14
C LYS A 313 -10.91 -14.71 0.78
N VAL A 314 -10.79 -13.44 0.37
CA VAL A 314 -11.90 -12.54 0.09
C VAL A 314 -11.95 -12.24 -1.40
N ASN A 315 -12.97 -12.76 -2.10
CA ASN A 315 -13.24 -12.37 -3.48
C ASN A 315 -13.81 -10.94 -3.55
N PHE A 316 -13.81 -10.35 -4.74
CA PHE A 316 -14.21 -8.95 -4.91
C PHE A 316 -15.66 -8.68 -4.45
N GLU A 317 -16.59 -9.54 -4.81
CA GLU A 317 -18.00 -9.37 -4.44
C GLU A 317 -18.23 -9.42 -2.93
N SER A 318 -17.63 -10.41 -2.26
CA SER A 318 -17.66 -10.53 -0.80
C SER A 318 -17.01 -9.31 -0.12
N GLY A 319 -15.90 -8.81 -0.65
CA GLY A 319 -15.23 -7.63 -0.10
C GLY A 319 -16.06 -6.35 -0.27
N ILE A 320 -16.77 -6.19 -1.41
CA ILE A 320 -17.71 -5.08 -1.59
C ILE A 320 -18.89 -5.20 -0.61
N ASN A 321 -19.45 -6.40 -0.41
CA ASN A 321 -20.52 -6.59 0.58
C ASN A 321 -20.05 -6.22 1.99
N MET A 322 -18.85 -6.67 2.40
CA MET A 322 -18.27 -6.29 3.69
C MET A 322 -18.04 -4.78 3.84
N LEU A 323 -17.73 -4.10 2.74
CA LEU A 323 -17.49 -2.65 2.74
C LEU A 323 -18.78 -1.85 2.84
N LEU A 324 -19.88 -2.38 2.27
CA LEU A 324 -21.22 -1.77 2.27
C LEU A 324 -22.06 -2.23 3.46
N ASP A 325 -21.55 -3.11 4.33
CA ASP A 325 -22.26 -3.71 5.47
C ASP A 325 -23.57 -4.44 5.05
N ILE A 326 -23.55 -5.19 3.91
CA ILE A 326 -24.70 -5.94 3.35
C ILE A 326 -24.39 -7.43 3.15
#